data_46105de2e81ee01cc75a51dc29e98964
#
_entry.id   46105de2e81ee01cc75a51dc29e98964
#
_cell.length_a   1.000
_cell.length_b   1.000
_cell.length_c   1.000
_cell.angle_alpha   90.00
_cell.angle_beta   90.00
_cell.angle_gamma   90.00
#
_symmetry.space_group_name_H-M   'P 1'
#
loop_
_entity.id
_entity.type
_entity.pdbx_description
1 polymer ?
#
loop_
_entity_poly.entity_id
_entity_poly.type
_entity_poly.pdbx_seq_one_letter_code
_entity_poly.pdbx_strand_id
1 'polypeptide(L)'
;KIEKLAIQKRILKNNNFYDPANLDLVHHVNQALKANLLFNKDTDYIVRDGKVQIIDEFTGRVLGGRRFSDGLHQAIEAKEKVKVEEENQTLASITYQNYFRLYKKLSGMTGTAITEAEEFFDIYKLPVVSIPTNKEMLRKDFNDQIYRTEKEKYNAITNKIIECNKKGQPVLVGTTSIEKSEKISSYLNNKKINHNVLNAKQHEKEANIIAEAGKINAVTIATNMAGRGTDIKLGGNKDFVYDGKKEDEKIVKKNEEKVKSLGGLFIIGTERHESRRIDNQLRGRSGRQGDPGSTIFFISLQDELMRIFGGDSIDGMLQKLGLKENESIDHPWINKAMERAQRKVESRNFDIRKTLIKFDDVMNDQRQVIFNQRLNILKEENINEILKDFFNEILINLNLVREDFQKSGDEKSYLTEIKNITGNAVNDKEILEFGKLNKPEFTKKIHNLFSEKKNSRIKILGENQNNSLEKKIFLQIIDFSW
;
A
#
# COMPACT_ATOMS: atom_id res chain seq x y z
N LYS A 1 20.36 -27.43 -7.24
CA LYS A 1 20.00 -27.73 -8.65
C LYS A 1 20.28 -26.54 -9.56
N ILE A 2 19.86 -25.34 -9.22
CA ILE A 2 19.99 -24.09 -10.02
C ILE A 2 21.47 -23.77 -10.25
N GLU A 3 22.31 -23.83 -9.21
CA GLU A 3 23.74 -23.59 -9.30
C GLU A 3 24.41 -24.54 -10.32
N LYS A 4 24.12 -25.83 -10.23
CA LYS A 4 24.61 -26.82 -11.20
C LYS A 4 24.17 -26.51 -12.63
N LEU A 5 22.96 -26.07 -12.79
CA LEU A 5 22.39 -25.70 -14.09
C LEU A 5 23.06 -24.43 -14.65
N ALA A 6 23.33 -23.44 -13.80
CA ALA A 6 24.02 -22.21 -14.16
C ALA A 6 25.47 -22.45 -14.62
N ILE A 7 26.17 -23.36 -13.92
CA ILE A 7 27.49 -23.79 -14.31
C ILE A 7 27.44 -24.54 -15.65
N GLN A 8 26.52 -25.48 -15.80
CA GLN A 8 26.34 -26.28 -17.03
C GLN A 8 26.00 -25.42 -18.25
N LYS A 9 25.20 -24.39 -18.05
CA LYS A 9 24.80 -23.43 -19.10
C LYS A 9 25.84 -22.33 -19.34
N ARG A 10 26.94 -22.30 -18.62
CA ARG A 10 28.02 -21.30 -18.71
C ARG A 10 27.51 -19.84 -18.55
N ILE A 11 26.53 -19.63 -17.65
CA ILE A 11 25.96 -18.33 -17.40
C ILE A 11 26.81 -17.56 -16.36
N LEU A 12 27.61 -18.29 -15.55
CA LEU A 12 28.48 -17.69 -14.53
C LEU A 12 29.76 -17.14 -15.13
N LYS A 13 30.20 -15.98 -14.62
CA LYS A 13 31.52 -15.40 -14.97
C LYS A 13 32.69 -16.25 -14.41
N ASN A 14 32.44 -16.95 -13.30
CA ASN A 14 33.35 -17.91 -12.67
C ASN A 14 32.52 -19.09 -12.13
N ASN A 15 33.19 -20.17 -11.70
CA ASN A 15 32.47 -21.37 -11.27
C ASN A 15 31.82 -21.29 -9.86
N ASN A 16 31.83 -20.12 -9.22
CA ASN A 16 31.20 -19.91 -7.93
C ASN A 16 29.93 -19.02 -8.09
N PHE A 17 28.79 -19.59 -7.80
CA PHE A 17 27.50 -18.87 -7.92
C PHE A 17 27.41 -17.67 -6.99
N TYR A 18 27.99 -17.72 -5.80
CA TYR A 18 27.94 -16.66 -4.79
C TYR A 18 29.15 -15.71 -4.85
N ASP A 19 29.94 -15.76 -5.89
CA ASP A 19 31.03 -14.80 -6.08
C ASP A 19 30.48 -13.38 -6.30
N PRO A 20 31.14 -12.34 -5.77
CA PRO A 20 30.76 -10.95 -5.99
C PRO A 20 30.53 -10.57 -7.46
N ALA A 21 31.27 -11.19 -8.38
CA ALA A 21 31.09 -10.98 -9.82
C ALA A 21 29.75 -11.52 -10.38
N ASN A 22 29.07 -12.39 -9.64
CA ASN A 22 27.80 -13.02 -10.03
C ASN A 22 26.58 -12.55 -9.20
N LEU A 23 26.73 -11.51 -8.37
CA LEU A 23 25.65 -11.03 -7.48
C LEU A 23 24.36 -10.67 -8.24
N ASP A 24 24.50 -10.02 -9.40
CA ASP A 24 23.35 -9.68 -10.25
C ASP A 24 22.59 -10.95 -10.70
N LEU A 25 23.32 -11.99 -11.05
CA LEU A 25 22.72 -13.26 -11.45
C LEU A 25 22.01 -13.94 -10.27
N VAL A 26 22.61 -13.92 -9.08
CA VAL A 26 21.97 -14.43 -7.85
C VAL A 26 20.68 -13.67 -7.57
N HIS A 27 20.68 -12.36 -7.72
CA HIS A 27 19.50 -11.54 -7.57
C HIS A 27 18.39 -11.94 -8.57
N HIS A 28 18.71 -12.01 -9.86
CA HIS A 28 17.75 -12.40 -10.90
C HIS A 28 17.19 -13.82 -10.67
N VAL A 29 18.03 -14.78 -10.25
CA VAL A 29 17.57 -16.11 -9.91
C VAL A 29 16.61 -16.11 -8.73
N ASN A 30 16.88 -15.32 -7.69
CA ASN A 30 15.99 -15.19 -6.54
C ASN A 30 14.65 -14.59 -6.94
N GLN A 31 14.63 -13.55 -7.79
CA GLN A 31 13.38 -12.96 -8.28
C GLN A 31 12.60 -13.94 -9.17
N ALA A 32 13.29 -14.70 -10.02
CA ALA A 32 12.66 -15.74 -10.83
C ALA A 32 12.05 -16.85 -9.96
N LEU A 33 12.72 -17.25 -8.88
CA LEU A 33 12.17 -18.21 -7.90
C LEU A 33 10.93 -17.67 -7.20
N LYS A 34 10.99 -16.44 -6.72
CA LYS A 34 9.82 -15.76 -6.13
C LYS A 34 8.64 -15.72 -7.11
N ALA A 35 8.88 -15.25 -8.34
CA ALA A 35 7.86 -15.17 -9.38
C ALA A 35 7.18 -16.51 -9.66
N ASN A 36 7.95 -17.62 -9.67
CA ASN A 36 7.41 -18.94 -10.00
C ASN A 36 6.76 -19.67 -8.82
N LEU A 37 7.23 -19.44 -7.58
CA LEU A 37 6.83 -20.21 -6.40
C LEU A 37 5.83 -19.47 -5.50
N LEU A 38 5.92 -18.14 -5.42
CA LEU A 38 5.15 -17.35 -4.48
C LEU A 38 4.03 -16.54 -5.14
N PHE A 39 4.17 -16.20 -6.42
CA PHE A 39 3.20 -15.34 -7.11
C PHE A 39 2.36 -16.15 -8.10
N ASN A 40 1.04 -16.15 -7.90
CA ASN A 40 0.07 -16.91 -8.69
C ASN A 40 -0.75 -15.99 -9.58
N LYS A 41 -0.92 -16.42 -10.84
CA LYS A 41 -1.82 -15.74 -11.77
C LYS A 41 -3.25 -15.78 -11.27
N ASP A 42 -4.00 -14.73 -11.54
CA ASP A 42 -5.40 -14.52 -11.12
C ASP A 42 -5.62 -14.40 -9.60
N THR A 43 -4.55 -14.40 -8.80
CA THR A 43 -4.56 -14.15 -7.35
C THR A 43 -3.73 -12.92 -7.03
N ASP A 44 -2.44 -12.92 -7.36
CA ASP A 44 -1.51 -11.84 -7.06
C ASP A 44 -1.36 -10.86 -8.24
N TYR A 45 -1.60 -11.33 -9.45
CA TYR A 45 -1.54 -10.54 -10.68
C TYR A 45 -2.44 -11.15 -11.78
N ILE A 46 -2.80 -10.33 -12.75
CA ILE A 46 -3.45 -10.75 -14.00
C ILE A 46 -2.59 -10.37 -15.20
N VAL A 47 -2.80 -11.08 -16.32
CA VAL A 47 -2.23 -10.70 -17.61
C VAL A 47 -3.37 -10.20 -18.49
N ARG A 48 -3.31 -8.91 -18.86
CA ARG A 48 -4.31 -8.24 -19.68
C ARG A 48 -3.62 -7.35 -20.71
N ASP A 49 -4.08 -7.40 -21.95
CA ASP A 49 -3.53 -6.62 -23.07
C ASP A 49 -2.01 -6.78 -23.24
N GLY A 50 -1.50 -8.00 -22.98
CA GLY A 50 -0.07 -8.30 -23.07
C GLY A 50 0.78 -7.70 -21.95
N LYS A 51 0.17 -7.25 -20.85
CA LYS A 51 0.84 -6.67 -19.69
C LYS A 51 0.45 -7.37 -18.41
N VAL A 52 1.42 -7.49 -17.49
CA VAL A 52 1.18 -7.93 -16.12
C VAL A 52 0.62 -6.75 -15.31
N GLN A 53 -0.46 -6.97 -14.59
CA GLN A 53 -1.08 -5.99 -13.71
C GLN A 53 -1.25 -6.59 -12.32
N ILE A 54 -0.88 -5.85 -11.28
CA ILE A 54 -0.93 -6.30 -9.89
C ILE A 54 -2.38 -6.35 -9.42
N ILE A 55 -2.73 -7.37 -8.65
CA ILE A 55 -3.97 -7.44 -7.87
C ILE A 55 -3.63 -7.03 -6.44
N ASP A 56 -4.34 -6.08 -5.89
CA ASP A 56 -4.24 -5.72 -4.48
C ASP A 56 -4.84 -6.82 -3.62
N GLU A 57 -4.05 -7.40 -2.74
CA GLU A 57 -4.43 -8.55 -1.90
C GLU A 57 -5.65 -8.24 -1.01
N PHE A 58 -5.74 -7.01 -0.51
CA PHE A 58 -6.78 -6.62 0.44
C PHE A 58 -8.07 -6.18 -0.24
N THR A 59 -7.97 -5.49 -1.36
CA THR A 59 -9.13 -4.96 -2.08
C THR A 59 -9.56 -5.84 -3.24
N GLY A 60 -8.67 -6.72 -3.70
CA GLY A 60 -8.85 -7.50 -4.90
C GLY A 60 -8.91 -6.65 -6.18
N ARG A 61 -8.50 -5.40 -6.14
CA ARG A 61 -8.53 -4.49 -7.29
C ARG A 61 -7.27 -4.60 -8.12
N VAL A 62 -7.45 -4.49 -9.43
CA VAL A 62 -6.32 -4.40 -10.36
C VAL A 62 -5.69 -3.01 -10.26
N LEU A 63 -4.41 -2.97 -9.94
CA LEU A 63 -3.63 -1.74 -9.80
C LEU A 63 -2.93 -1.43 -11.13
N GLY A 64 -3.62 -0.73 -12.02
CA GLY A 64 -3.04 -0.29 -13.28
C GLY A 64 -1.86 0.67 -13.09
N GLY A 65 -0.79 0.46 -13.86
CA GLY A 65 0.40 1.33 -13.83
C GLY A 65 1.37 1.09 -12.67
N ARG A 66 1.02 0.23 -11.69
CA ARG A 66 1.94 -0.20 -10.64
C ARG A 66 2.75 -1.41 -11.07
N ARG A 67 3.98 -1.51 -10.57
CA ARG A 67 4.89 -2.62 -10.83
C ARG A 67 5.48 -3.11 -9.50
N PHE A 68 5.78 -4.40 -9.40
CA PHE A 68 6.61 -4.91 -8.31
C PHE A 68 8.03 -4.39 -8.46
N SER A 69 8.69 -4.09 -7.36
CA SER A 69 10.07 -3.60 -7.31
C SER A 69 11.11 -4.71 -7.50
N ASP A 70 12.36 -4.30 -7.58
CA ASP A 70 13.55 -5.17 -7.53
C ASP A 70 13.62 -6.23 -8.63
N GLY A 71 13.08 -5.96 -9.82
CA GLY A 71 13.09 -6.91 -10.93
C GLY A 71 12.06 -8.05 -10.82
N LEU A 72 11.24 -8.10 -9.75
CA LEU A 72 10.20 -9.13 -9.58
C LEU A 72 9.13 -9.03 -10.68
N HIS A 73 8.73 -7.82 -11.05
CA HIS A 73 7.74 -7.61 -12.11
C HIS A 73 8.23 -8.16 -13.44
N GLN A 74 9.48 -7.87 -13.78
CA GLN A 74 10.15 -8.39 -14.98
C GLN A 74 10.27 -9.91 -14.95
N ALA A 75 10.52 -10.50 -13.79
CA ALA A 75 10.55 -11.95 -13.63
C ALA A 75 9.16 -12.59 -13.85
N ILE A 76 8.08 -11.92 -13.44
CA ILE A 76 6.71 -12.35 -13.71
C ILE A 76 6.36 -12.16 -15.20
N GLU A 77 6.75 -11.05 -15.81
CA GLU A 77 6.60 -10.81 -17.25
C GLU A 77 7.29 -11.92 -18.07
N ALA A 78 8.50 -12.30 -17.69
CA ALA A 78 9.23 -13.40 -18.30
C ALA A 78 8.55 -14.77 -18.09
N LYS A 79 8.02 -15.03 -16.87
CA LYS A 79 7.23 -16.23 -16.53
C LYS A 79 6.00 -16.35 -17.45
N GLU A 80 5.27 -15.26 -17.64
CA GLU A 80 4.05 -15.22 -18.44
C GLU A 80 4.32 -15.06 -19.95
N LYS A 81 5.58 -14.96 -20.36
CA LYS A 81 6.04 -14.80 -21.76
C LYS A 81 5.45 -13.54 -22.43
N VAL A 82 5.21 -12.51 -21.65
CA VAL A 82 4.87 -11.18 -22.17
C VAL A 82 6.13 -10.34 -22.37
N LYS A 83 6.01 -9.20 -23.04
CA LYS A 83 7.15 -8.30 -23.23
C LYS A 83 7.66 -7.81 -21.88
N VAL A 84 8.96 -8.01 -21.61
CA VAL A 84 9.63 -7.46 -20.45
C VAL A 84 9.87 -5.98 -20.68
N GLU A 85 9.31 -5.13 -19.82
CA GLU A 85 9.50 -3.68 -19.86
C GLU A 85 10.60 -3.25 -18.87
N GLU A 86 11.25 -2.12 -19.16
CA GLU A 86 12.27 -1.55 -18.28
C GLU A 86 11.67 -1.14 -16.93
N GLU A 87 12.45 -1.23 -15.88
CA GLU A 87 12.04 -0.80 -14.54
C GLU A 87 12.06 0.73 -14.45
N ASN A 88 11.01 1.29 -13.89
CA ASN A 88 10.99 2.71 -13.60
C ASN A 88 11.91 3.02 -12.42
N GLN A 89 12.82 3.96 -12.60
CA GLN A 89 13.66 4.42 -11.50
C GLN A 89 12.81 5.23 -10.50
N THR A 90 12.71 4.73 -9.27
CA THR A 90 12.07 5.46 -8.17
C THR A 90 13.00 6.56 -7.69
N LEU A 91 12.63 7.82 -7.89
CA LEU A 91 13.41 8.96 -7.45
C LEU A 91 13.31 9.20 -5.94
N ALA A 92 12.14 9.01 -5.37
CA ALA A 92 11.88 9.15 -3.94
C ALA A 92 10.61 8.43 -3.54
N SER A 93 10.50 8.06 -2.26
CA SER A 93 9.30 7.53 -1.63
C SER A 93 8.95 8.33 -0.39
N ILE A 94 7.67 8.38 -0.05
CA ILE A 94 7.15 9.03 1.15
C ILE A 94 6.00 8.20 1.70
N THR A 95 5.88 8.09 3.01
CA THR A 95 4.72 7.47 3.63
C THR A 95 3.47 8.33 3.44
N TYR A 96 2.28 7.70 3.38
CA TYR A 96 1.02 8.45 3.35
C TYR A 96 0.90 9.41 4.52
N GLN A 97 1.36 9.01 5.70
CA GLN A 97 1.31 9.83 6.89
C GLN A 97 2.11 11.13 6.72
N ASN A 98 3.36 11.04 6.28
CA ASN A 98 4.19 12.21 6.04
C ASN A 98 3.70 13.04 4.85
N TYR A 99 3.16 12.40 3.82
CA TYR A 99 2.54 13.11 2.70
C TYR A 99 1.37 14.00 3.15
N PHE A 100 0.44 13.46 3.96
CA PHE A 100 -0.69 14.25 4.45
C PHE A 100 -0.29 15.31 5.48
N ARG A 101 0.80 15.13 6.22
CA ARG A 101 1.36 16.16 7.11
C ARG A 101 1.89 17.39 6.37
N LEU A 102 2.14 17.31 5.06
CA LEU A 102 2.55 18.46 4.26
C LEU A 102 1.44 19.51 4.11
N TYR A 103 0.18 19.13 4.30
CA TYR A 103 -0.93 20.06 4.18
C TYR A 103 -1.10 20.89 5.45
N LYS A 104 -1.11 22.21 5.30
CA LYS A 104 -1.33 23.15 6.41
C LYS A 104 -2.74 23.02 7.03
N LYS A 105 -3.74 22.63 6.21
CA LYS A 105 -5.11 22.43 6.62
C LYS A 105 -5.57 21.07 6.10
N LEU A 106 -5.86 20.18 7.02
CA LEU A 106 -6.29 18.82 6.74
C LEU A 106 -7.60 18.54 7.47
N SER A 107 -8.55 17.94 6.77
CA SER A 107 -9.80 17.46 7.35
C SER A 107 -10.34 16.29 6.54
N GLY A 108 -11.23 15.50 7.13
CA GLY A 108 -11.83 14.35 6.46
C GLY A 108 -13.19 14.00 7.05
N MET A 109 -13.95 13.17 6.35
CA MET A 109 -15.24 12.65 6.79
C MET A 109 -15.32 11.15 6.55
N THR A 110 -15.78 10.42 7.55
CA THR A 110 -16.08 9.00 7.45
C THR A 110 -17.08 8.59 8.53
N GLY A 111 -17.87 7.56 8.28
CA GLY A 111 -18.78 7.00 9.29
C GLY A 111 -18.09 6.12 10.34
N THR A 112 -16.79 5.92 10.28
CA THR A 112 -16.07 4.93 11.10
C THR A 112 -14.79 5.44 11.75
N ALA A 113 -14.59 6.77 11.82
CA ALA A 113 -13.36 7.35 12.38
C ALA A 113 -13.20 7.16 13.90
N ILE A 114 -14.30 7.00 14.63
CA ILE A 114 -14.29 6.98 16.09
C ILE A 114 -13.44 5.82 16.67
N THR A 115 -13.33 4.72 15.97
CA THR A 115 -12.52 3.57 16.40
C THR A 115 -11.01 3.85 16.36
N GLU A 116 -10.59 4.81 15.53
CA GLU A 116 -9.21 5.19 15.27
C GLU A 116 -8.92 6.64 15.73
N ALA A 117 -9.75 7.21 16.61
CA ALA A 117 -9.66 8.62 17.02
C ALA A 117 -8.30 8.96 17.64
N GLU A 118 -7.75 8.04 18.43
CA GLU A 118 -6.43 8.18 19.09
C GLU A 118 -5.32 8.25 18.04
N GLU A 119 -5.36 7.38 17.02
CA GLU A 119 -4.38 7.38 15.94
C GLU A 119 -4.45 8.67 15.10
N PHE A 120 -5.66 9.16 14.77
CA PHE A 120 -5.82 10.43 14.08
C PHE A 120 -5.24 11.60 14.86
N PHE A 121 -5.44 11.62 16.17
CA PHE A 121 -4.89 12.66 17.02
C PHE A 121 -3.37 12.55 17.16
N ASP A 122 -2.84 11.34 17.38
CA ASP A 122 -1.41 11.12 17.55
C ASP A 122 -0.61 11.50 16.31
N ILE A 123 -1.07 11.05 15.13
CA ILE A 123 -0.33 11.22 13.88
C ILE A 123 -0.55 12.60 13.25
N TYR A 124 -1.81 13.06 13.17
CA TYR A 124 -2.18 14.25 12.40
C TYR A 124 -2.65 15.43 13.25
N LYS A 125 -2.75 15.25 14.58
CA LYS A 125 -3.35 16.22 15.49
C LYS A 125 -4.80 16.58 15.15
N LEU A 126 -5.51 15.64 14.52
CA LEU A 126 -6.90 15.80 14.13
C LEU A 126 -7.83 15.21 15.19
N PRO A 127 -8.66 16.05 15.85
CA PRO A 127 -9.73 15.54 16.72
C PRO A 127 -10.84 14.91 15.88
N VAL A 128 -11.39 13.81 16.37
CA VAL A 128 -12.56 13.17 15.75
C VAL A 128 -13.81 13.67 16.45
N VAL A 129 -14.72 14.26 15.68
CA VAL A 129 -16.01 14.77 16.16
C VAL A 129 -17.13 13.93 15.59
N SER A 130 -17.94 13.34 16.47
CA SER A 130 -19.11 12.56 16.07
C SER A 130 -20.31 13.49 15.83
N ILE A 131 -20.83 13.48 14.61
CA ILE A 131 -22.02 14.23 14.22
C ILE A 131 -23.22 13.29 14.28
N PRO A 132 -24.32 13.65 14.96
CA PRO A 132 -25.54 12.84 14.99
C PRO A 132 -26.08 12.54 13.60
N THR A 133 -26.67 11.38 13.42
CA THR A 133 -27.29 10.96 12.16
C THR A 133 -28.53 11.82 11.84
N ASN A 134 -28.75 12.10 10.54
CA ASN A 134 -29.93 12.87 10.08
C ASN A 134 -31.25 12.18 10.39
N LYS A 135 -31.29 10.84 10.31
CA LYS A 135 -32.42 10.01 10.65
C LYS A 135 -32.02 8.94 11.64
N GLU A 136 -32.96 8.50 12.45
CA GLU A 136 -32.75 7.40 13.39
C GLU A 136 -32.32 6.13 12.67
N MET A 137 -31.38 5.40 13.28
CA MET A 137 -30.89 4.13 12.75
C MET A 137 -31.88 3.01 13.08
N LEU A 138 -32.57 2.48 12.06
CA LEU A 138 -33.51 1.36 12.20
C LEU A 138 -32.88 -0.01 11.98
N ARG A 139 -31.59 -0.06 11.63
CA ARG A 139 -30.85 -1.31 11.40
C ARG A 139 -30.72 -2.10 12.71
N LYS A 140 -30.93 -3.41 12.60
CA LYS A 140 -30.74 -4.37 13.70
C LYS A 140 -29.42 -5.10 13.53
N ASP A 141 -28.50 -4.91 14.47
CA ASP A 141 -27.24 -5.62 14.50
C ASP A 141 -27.38 -6.82 15.46
N PHE A 142 -27.46 -8.04 14.90
CA PHE A 142 -27.57 -9.27 15.68
C PHE A 142 -26.23 -9.64 16.29
N ASN A 143 -26.27 -10.45 17.36
CA ASN A 143 -25.07 -11.04 17.95
C ASN A 143 -24.37 -11.96 16.95
N ASP A 144 -23.05 -12.09 17.13
CA ASP A 144 -22.26 -13.02 16.33
C ASP A 144 -22.63 -14.45 16.65
N GLN A 145 -22.65 -15.31 15.64
CA GLN A 145 -22.86 -16.74 15.79
C GLN A 145 -21.55 -17.48 15.62
N ILE A 146 -21.10 -18.19 16.66
CA ILE A 146 -19.82 -18.90 16.66
C ILE A 146 -20.05 -20.40 16.50
N TYR A 147 -19.29 -20.96 15.56
CA TYR A 147 -19.27 -22.39 15.22
C TYR A 147 -17.88 -22.97 15.49
N ARG A 148 -17.82 -24.28 15.75
CA ARG A 148 -16.54 -24.95 15.96
C ARG A 148 -15.70 -25.02 14.71
N THR A 149 -16.32 -25.34 13.58
CA THR A 149 -15.62 -25.56 12.31
C THR A 149 -16.08 -24.60 11.22
N GLU A 150 -15.18 -24.34 10.27
CA GLU A 150 -15.54 -23.56 9.08
C GLU A 150 -16.69 -24.21 8.29
N LYS A 151 -16.74 -25.54 8.21
CA LYS A 151 -17.79 -26.27 7.49
C LYS A 151 -19.18 -25.98 8.07
N GLU A 152 -19.30 -26.02 9.40
CA GLU A 152 -20.55 -25.69 10.11
C GLU A 152 -20.94 -24.22 9.86
N LYS A 153 -19.98 -23.31 9.94
CA LYS A 153 -20.15 -21.89 9.64
C LYS A 153 -20.71 -21.68 8.22
N TYR A 154 -20.09 -22.28 7.20
CA TYR A 154 -20.55 -22.12 5.81
C TYR A 154 -21.93 -22.74 5.57
N ASN A 155 -22.25 -23.85 6.22
CA ASN A 155 -23.60 -24.43 6.17
C ASN A 155 -24.62 -23.48 6.79
N ALA A 156 -24.32 -22.87 7.94
CA ALA A 156 -25.19 -21.92 8.60
C ALA A 156 -25.40 -20.64 7.77
N ILE A 157 -24.34 -20.08 7.20
CA ILE A 157 -24.41 -18.95 6.25
C ILE A 157 -25.34 -19.31 5.09
N THR A 158 -25.13 -20.47 4.48
CA THR A 158 -25.93 -20.93 3.35
C THR A 158 -27.41 -21.06 3.72
N ASN A 159 -27.73 -21.63 4.87
CA ASN A 159 -29.09 -21.76 5.39
C ASN A 159 -29.72 -20.38 5.62
N LYS A 160 -28.98 -19.42 6.16
CA LYS A 160 -29.47 -18.05 6.38
C LYS A 160 -29.77 -17.34 5.06
N ILE A 161 -28.89 -17.50 4.07
CA ILE A 161 -29.12 -16.96 2.72
C ILE A 161 -30.40 -17.57 2.11
N ILE A 162 -30.62 -18.89 2.24
CA ILE A 162 -31.85 -19.57 1.77
C ILE A 162 -33.07 -18.99 2.45
N GLU A 163 -33.02 -18.78 3.76
CA GLU A 163 -34.14 -18.18 4.53
C GLU A 163 -34.50 -16.79 4.00
N CYS A 164 -33.52 -15.93 3.83
CA CYS A 164 -33.72 -14.57 3.31
C CYS A 164 -34.23 -14.58 1.85
N ASN A 165 -33.64 -15.41 1.00
CA ASN A 165 -34.04 -15.54 -0.39
C ASN A 165 -35.50 -16.02 -0.53
N LYS A 166 -35.93 -17.01 0.27
CA LYS A 166 -37.34 -17.45 0.31
C LYS A 166 -38.32 -16.35 0.73
N LYS A 167 -37.88 -15.41 1.58
CA LYS A 167 -38.68 -14.24 2.00
C LYS A 167 -38.65 -13.12 0.95
N GLY A 168 -37.77 -13.16 0.00
CA GLY A 168 -37.56 -12.07 -0.97
C GLY A 168 -36.60 -10.98 -0.48
N GLN A 169 -35.97 -11.14 0.68
CA GLN A 169 -35.07 -10.17 1.26
C GLN A 169 -33.69 -10.21 0.57
N PRO A 170 -33.15 -9.07 0.10
CA PRO A 170 -31.81 -9.03 -0.48
C PRO A 170 -30.73 -9.27 0.57
N VAL A 171 -29.68 -9.99 0.15
CA VAL A 171 -28.55 -10.37 1.02
C VAL A 171 -27.23 -9.93 0.41
N LEU A 172 -26.40 -9.27 1.20
CA LEU A 172 -25.01 -9.00 0.86
C LEU A 172 -24.10 -9.77 1.83
N VAL A 173 -23.28 -10.65 1.26
CA VAL A 173 -22.31 -11.46 2.01
C VAL A 173 -20.93 -10.83 1.88
N GLY A 174 -20.37 -10.39 3.00
CA GLY A 174 -19.00 -9.85 3.06
C GLY A 174 -17.99 -10.94 3.39
N THR A 175 -16.94 -11.07 2.57
CA THR A 175 -15.84 -12.03 2.76
C THR A 175 -14.51 -11.30 2.86
N THR A 176 -13.53 -11.88 3.55
CA THR A 176 -12.19 -11.28 3.73
C THR A 176 -11.25 -11.55 2.56
N SER A 177 -11.47 -12.60 1.77
CA SER A 177 -10.63 -12.96 0.64
C SER A 177 -11.42 -13.46 -0.56
N ILE A 178 -10.77 -13.47 -1.73
CA ILE A 178 -11.33 -14.03 -2.97
C ILE A 178 -11.62 -15.52 -2.81
N GLU A 179 -10.70 -16.28 -2.21
CA GLU A 179 -10.85 -17.71 -1.97
C GLU A 179 -12.11 -18.01 -1.16
N LYS A 180 -12.36 -17.27 -0.07
CA LYS A 180 -13.56 -17.43 0.75
C LYS A 180 -14.83 -17.06 0.00
N SER A 181 -14.78 -16.08 -0.91
CA SER A 181 -15.92 -15.73 -1.77
C SER A 181 -16.25 -16.85 -2.74
N GLU A 182 -15.26 -17.47 -3.35
CA GLU A 182 -15.44 -18.62 -4.26
C GLU A 182 -15.93 -19.86 -3.51
N LYS A 183 -15.46 -20.08 -2.28
CA LYS A 183 -15.91 -21.17 -1.41
C LYS A 183 -17.42 -21.05 -1.11
N ILE A 184 -17.89 -19.87 -0.70
CA ILE A 184 -19.33 -19.64 -0.47
C ILE A 184 -20.12 -19.78 -1.77
N SER A 185 -19.62 -19.24 -2.87
CA SER A 185 -20.25 -19.41 -4.19
C SER A 185 -20.45 -20.88 -4.53
N SER A 186 -19.46 -21.74 -4.26
CA SER A 186 -19.58 -23.19 -4.46
C SER A 186 -20.67 -23.81 -3.61
N TYR A 187 -20.81 -23.41 -2.33
CA TYR A 187 -21.91 -23.87 -1.46
C TYR A 187 -23.28 -23.45 -1.99
N LEU A 188 -23.41 -22.21 -2.50
CA LEU A 188 -24.68 -21.71 -3.05
C LEU A 188 -25.03 -22.39 -4.39
N ASN A 189 -24.06 -22.64 -5.25
CA ASN A 189 -24.24 -23.39 -6.51
C ASN A 189 -24.78 -24.81 -6.25
N ASN A 190 -24.20 -25.49 -5.25
CA ASN A 190 -24.67 -26.81 -4.85
C ASN A 190 -26.15 -26.81 -4.37
N LYS A 191 -26.64 -25.68 -3.87
CA LYS A 191 -28.02 -25.46 -3.45
C LYS A 191 -28.89 -24.82 -4.54
N LYS A 192 -28.35 -24.58 -5.75
CA LYS A 192 -29.00 -23.95 -6.91
C LYS A 192 -29.58 -22.55 -6.59
N ILE A 193 -28.85 -21.75 -5.81
CA ILE A 193 -29.23 -20.39 -5.50
C ILE A 193 -28.50 -19.45 -6.46
N ASN A 194 -29.29 -18.64 -7.19
CA ASN A 194 -28.74 -17.58 -8.04
C ASN A 194 -28.07 -16.51 -7.19
N HIS A 195 -26.83 -16.19 -7.49
CA HIS A 195 -26.06 -15.18 -6.78
C HIS A 195 -25.03 -14.52 -7.71
N ASN A 196 -24.63 -13.32 -7.36
CA ASN A 196 -23.54 -12.59 -8.01
C ASN A 196 -22.31 -12.62 -7.10
N VAL A 197 -21.13 -12.84 -7.70
CA VAL A 197 -19.85 -12.76 -6.99
C VAL A 197 -19.10 -11.55 -7.48
N LEU A 198 -18.71 -10.69 -6.54
CA LEU A 198 -17.95 -9.49 -6.79
C LEU A 198 -16.54 -9.67 -6.26
N ASN A 199 -15.62 -9.90 -7.16
CA ASN A 199 -14.18 -10.02 -6.87
C ASN A 199 -13.36 -9.32 -7.97
N ALA A 200 -12.04 -9.30 -7.82
CA ALA A 200 -11.12 -8.66 -8.77
C ALA A 200 -11.30 -9.07 -10.24
N LYS A 201 -11.78 -10.29 -10.47
CA LYS A 201 -12.01 -10.82 -11.83
C LYS A 201 -13.13 -10.08 -12.58
N GLN A 202 -13.99 -9.35 -11.87
CA GLN A 202 -15.19 -8.69 -12.42
C GLN A 202 -15.22 -7.17 -12.19
N HIS A 203 -14.06 -6.55 -12.02
CA HIS A 203 -13.94 -5.13 -11.68
C HIS A 203 -14.74 -4.18 -12.60
N GLU A 204 -14.81 -4.44 -13.90
CA GLU A 204 -15.56 -3.60 -14.85
C GLU A 204 -17.08 -3.63 -14.62
N LYS A 205 -17.60 -4.72 -14.04
CA LYS A 205 -19.01 -4.87 -13.73
C LYS A 205 -19.35 -4.56 -12.27
N GLU A 206 -18.36 -4.19 -11.46
CA GLU A 206 -18.49 -3.97 -10.03
C GLU A 206 -19.63 -3.01 -9.68
N ALA A 207 -19.64 -1.83 -10.29
CA ALA A 207 -20.66 -0.82 -10.03
C ALA A 207 -22.08 -1.30 -10.35
N ASN A 208 -22.24 -2.06 -11.43
CA ASN A 208 -23.52 -2.60 -11.85
C ASN A 208 -24.01 -3.68 -10.88
N ILE A 209 -23.14 -4.61 -10.49
CA ILE A 209 -23.48 -5.70 -9.57
C ILE A 209 -23.89 -5.14 -8.21
N ILE A 210 -23.14 -4.14 -7.69
CA ILE A 210 -23.46 -3.51 -6.42
C ILE A 210 -24.75 -2.70 -6.50
N ALA A 211 -24.98 -1.98 -7.58
CA ALA A 211 -26.23 -1.23 -7.76
C ALA A 211 -27.47 -2.15 -7.70
N GLU A 212 -27.33 -3.39 -8.13
CA GLU A 212 -28.40 -4.39 -8.13
C GLU A 212 -28.51 -5.20 -6.83
N ALA A 213 -27.55 -5.08 -5.92
CA ALA A 213 -27.52 -5.85 -4.68
C ALA A 213 -28.74 -5.57 -3.75
N GLY A 214 -29.43 -4.47 -3.96
CA GLY A 214 -30.67 -4.12 -3.23
C GLY A 214 -31.98 -4.60 -3.86
N LYS A 215 -31.93 -5.33 -5.00
CA LYS A 215 -33.13 -5.89 -5.65
C LYS A 215 -33.75 -7.03 -4.83
N ILE A 216 -35.03 -7.25 -5.04
CA ILE A 216 -35.75 -8.38 -4.42
C ILE A 216 -35.05 -9.69 -4.80
N ASN A 217 -34.85 -10.59 -3.82
CA ASN A 217 -34.16 -11.88 -3.96
C ASN A 217 -32.70 -11.80 -4.35
N ALA A 218 -32.07 -10.61 -4.44
CA ALA A 218 -30.69 -10.50 -4.80
C ALA A 218 -29.78 -11.14 -3.72
N VAL A 219 -28.84 -11.96 -4.15
CA VAL A 219 -27.78 -12.50 -3.31
C VAL A 219 -26.46 -12.08 -3.93
N THR A 220 -25.71 -11.27 -3.21
CA THR A 220 -24.41 -10.75 -3.68
C THR A 220 -23.32 -11.14 -2.69
N ILE A 221 -22.28 -11.80 -3.18
CA ILE A 221 -21.07 -12.09 -2.41
C ILE A 221 -20.03 -11.06 -2.82
N ALA A 222 -19.47 -10.34 -1.87
CA ALA A 222 -18.48 -9.32 -2.14
C ALA A 222 -17.27 -9.48 -1.21
N THR A 223 -16.07 -9.35 -1.76
CA THR A 223 -14.90 -9.14 -0.92
C THR A 223 -14.98 -7.78 -0.23
N ASN A 224 -14.32 -7.65 0.89
CA ASN A 224 -14.47 -6.61 1.90
C ASN A 224 -14.60 -5.17 1.37
N MET A 225 -13.81 -4.80 0.38
CA MET A 225 -13.76 -3.43 -0.15
C MET A 225 -14.47 -3.28 -1.50
N ALA A 226 -14.98 -4.36 -2.06
CA ALA A 226 -15.68 -4.30 -3.34
C ALA A 226 -16.95 -3.44 -3.24
N GLY A 227 -17.16 -2.60 -4.24
CA GLY A 227 -18.27 -1.64 -4.28
C GLY A 227 -18.18 -0.48 -3.29
N ARG A 228 -17.00 -0.20 -2.72
CA ARG A 228 -16.81 0.99 -1.88
C ARG A 228 -17.02 2.26 -2.71
N GLY A 229 -17.81 3.20 -2.17
CA GLY A 229 -18.18 4.44 -2.89
C GLY A 229 -19.43 4.31 -3.76
N THR A 230 -19.97 3.09 -3.95
CA THR A 230 -21.23 2.86 -4.64
C THR A 230 -22.35 2.66 -3.62
N ASP A 231 -23.45 3.38 -3.78
CA ASP A 231 -24.63 3.25 -2.91
C ASP A 231 -25.50 2.06 -3.35
N ILE A 232 -25.97 1.27 -2.37
CA ILE A 232 -26.91 0.17 -2.61
C ILE A 232 -28.31 0.71 -2.38
N LYS A 233 -29.05 0.90 -3.46
CA LYS A 233 -30.44 1.37 -3.40
C LYS A 233 -31.39 0.18 -3.28
N LEU A 234 -32.27 0.21 -2.29
CA LEU A 234 -33.28 -0.82 -2.12
C LEU A 234 -34.26 -0.81 -3.30
N GLY A 235 -34.61 -1.99 -3.80
CA GLY A 235 -35.50 -2.15 -4.96
C GLY A 235 -34.83 -2.04 -6.33
N GLY A 236 -33.56 -1.63 -6.38
CA GLY A 236 -32.76 -1.44 -7.60
C GLY A 236 -32.38 0.03 -7.86
N ASN A 237 -31.57 0.28 -8.87
CA ASN A 237 -31.14 1.62 -9.23
C ASN A 237 -31.68 2.05 -10.59
N LYS A 238 -32.58 3.06 -10.59
CA LYS A 238 -33.19 3.63 -11.79
C LYS A 238 -32.23 4.30 -12.76
N ASP A 239 -31.06 4.73 -12.25
CA ASP A 239 -30.05 5.46 -13.01
C ASP A 239 -29.13 4.50 -13.81
N PHE A 240 -29.19 3.20 -13.52
CA PHE A 240 -28.42 2.18 -14.23
C PHE A 240 -29.18 1.62 -15.43
N VAL A 241 -28.48 1.60 -16.58
CA VAL A 241 -28.99 0.98 -17.81
C VAL A 241 -28.45 -0.44 -17.87
N TYR A 242 -29.31 -1.44 -17.69
CA TYR A 242 -28.99 -2.85 -17.92
C TYR A 242 -29.54 -3.29 -19.27
N ASP A 243 -28.71 -3.86 -20.15
CA ASP A 243 -29.07 -4.26 -21.51
C ASP A 243 -29.79 -3.16 -22.35
N GLY A 244 -29.39 -1.89 -22.18
CA GLY A 244 -29.96 -0.79 -22.94
C GLY A 244 -31.36 -0.33 -22.49
N LYS A 245 -31.91 -0.88 -21.41
CA LYS A 245 -33.22 -0.49 -20.87
C LYS A 245 -33.10 0.08 -19.46
N LYS A 246 -33.71 1.25 -19.24
CA LYS A 246 -33.92 1.79 -17.88
C LYS A 246 -35.12 1.08 -17.27
N GLU A 247 -35.02 0.70 -15.97
CA GLU A 247 -36.18 0.21 -15.25
C GLU A 247 -37.21 1.34 -15.02
N ASP A 248 -38.49 1.01 -15.11
CA ASP A 248 -39.57 1.95 -14.87
C ASP A 248 -39.52 2.44 -13.40
N GLU A 249 -39.48 3.73 -13.19
CA GLU A 249 -39.39 4.37 -11.87
C GLU A 249 -40.50 3.92 -10.93
N LYS A 250 -41.71 3.65 -11.44
CA LYS A 250 -42.83 3.16 -10.65
C LYS A 250 -42.60 1.74 -10.14
N ILE A 251 -41.95 0.90 -10.95
CA ILE A 251 -41.62 -0.47 -10.57
C ILE A 251 -40.52 -0.45 -9.50
N VAL A 252 -39.48 0.37 -9.67
CA VAL A 252 -38.37 0.52 -8.70
C VAL A 252 -38.93 0.99 -7.35
N LYS A 253 -39.79 2.01 -7.30
CA LYS A 253 -40.41 2.48 -6.06
C LYS A 253 -41.26 1.39 -5.36
N LYS A 254 -42.07 0.64 -6.10
CA LYS A 254 -42.84 -0.47 -5.56
C LYS A 254 -41.96 -1.57 -5.00
N ASN A 255 -40.84 -1.88 -5.69
CA ASN A 255 -39.86 -2.85 -5.23
C ASN A 255 -39.13 -2.35 -3.97
N GLU A 256 -38.83 -1.06 -3.89
CA GLU A 256 -38.21 -0.42 -2.72
C GLU A 256 -39.11 -0.56 -1.48
N GLU A 257 -40.38 -0.21 -1.60
CA GLU A 257 -41.37 -0.35 -0.50
C GLU A 257 -41.48 -1.81 -0.05
N LYS A 258 -41.49 -2.73 -1.01
CA LYS A 258 -41.54 -4.16 -0.71
C LYS A 258 -40.30 -4.65 0.01
N VAL A 259 -39.09 -4.25 -0.43
CA VAL A 259 -37.84 -4.61 0.25
C VAL A 259 -37.79 -4.00 1.66
N LYS A 260 -38.24 -2.76 1.83
CA LYS A 260 -38.34 -2.12 3.16
C LYS A 260 -39.27 -2.89 4.08
N SER A 261 -40.45 -3.35 3.59
CA SER A 261 -41.36 -4.14 4.38
C SER A 261 -40.82 -5.53 4.77
N LEU A 262 -39.89 -6.08 3.98
CA LEU A 262 -39.18 -7.34 4.27
C LEU A 262 -38.01 -7.18 5.23
N GLY A 263 -37.73 -5.96 5.72
CA GLY A 263 -36.64 -5.66 6.67
C GLY A 263 -35.38 -5.11 6.02
N GLY A 264 -35.46 -4.66 4.76
CA GLY A 264 -34.33 -4.03 4.05
C GLY A 264 -33.21 -5.01 3.66
N LEU A 265 -32.02 -4.46 3.44
CA LEU A 265 -30.83 -5.25 3.07
C LEU A 265 -30.28 -6.02 4.29
N PHE A 266 -30.08 -7.33 4.12
CA PHE A 266 -29.46 -8.19 5.11
C PHE A 266 -27.97 -8.35 4.84
N ILE A 267 -27.12 -8.00 5.81
CA ILE A 267 -25.66 -8.15 5.72
C ILE A 267 -25.23 -9.41 6.48
N ILE A 268 -24.45 -10.24 5.83
CA ILE A 268 -23.78 -11.38 6.43
C ILE A 268 -22.28 -11.18 6.37
N GLY A 269 -21.61 -11.05 7.52
CA GLY A 269 -20.16 -11.14 7.62
C GLY A 269 -19.75 -12.60 7.82
N THR A 270 -18.78 -13.07 7.05
CA THR A 270 -18.33 -14.48 7.11
C THR A 270 -17.26 -14.72 8.16
N GLU A 271 -16.73 -13.65 8.72
CA GLU A 271 -15.79 -13.60 9.84
C GLU A 271 -15.62 -12.16 10.32
N ARG A 272 -14.97 -11.97 11.46
CA ARG A 272 -14.54 -10.66 11.93
C ARG A 272 -13.21 -10.28 11.32
N HIS A 273 -13.07 -9.02 10.94
CA HIS A 273 -11.83 -8.46 10.45
C HIS A 273 -10.89 -8.11 11.62
N GLU A 274 -9.63 -7.91 11.33
CA GLU A 274 -8.65 -7.45 12.32
C GLU A 274 -8.99 -6.05 12.89
N SER A 275 -9.73 -5.24 12.16
CA SER A 275 -10.17 -3.90 12.58
C SER A 275 -11.68 -3.79 12.64
N ARG A 276 -12.20 -3.31 13.79
CA ARG A 276 -13.62 -3.01 14.00
C ARG A 276 -14.14 -1.98 12.99
N ARG A 277 -13.28 -1.10 12.53
CA ARG A 277 -13.60 -0.11 11.50
C ARG A 277 -14.10 -0.78 10.21
N ILE A 278 -13.48 -1.86 9.80
CA ILE A 278 -13.86 -2.59 8.58
C ILE A 278 -15.20 -3.31 8.78
N ASP A 279 -15.42 -3.93 9.93
CA ASP A 279 -16.71 -4.53 10.29
C ASP A 279 -17.82 -3.48 10.25
N ASN A 280 -17.58 -2.30 10.82
CA ASN A 280 -18.53 -1.19 10.80
C ASN A 280 -18.78 -0.65 9.38
N GLN A 281 -17.79 -0.64 8.50
CA GLN A 281 -17.99 -0.28 7.09
C GLN A 281 -18.85 -1.30 6.35
N LEU A 282 -18.71 -2.59 6.65
CA LEU A 282 -19.58 -3.63 6.11
C LEU A 282 -21.02 -3.46 6.62
N ARG A 283 -21.21 -3.34 7.94
CA ARG A 283 -22.52 -3.09 8.56
C ARG A 283 -23.18 -1.84 8.00
N GLY A 284 -22.38 -0.76 7.79
CA GLY A 284 -22.86 0.53 7.27
C GLY A 284 -23.32 0.52 5.80
N ARG A 285 -23.27 -0.62 5.11
CA ARG A 285 -23.89 -0.77 3.79
C ARG A 285 -25.40 -0.98 3.86
N SER A 286 -25.93 -1.34 5.03
CA SER A 286 -27.35 -1.49 5.31
C SER A 286 -27.85 -0.47 6.32
N GLY A 287 -29.12 -0.15 6.31
CA GLY A 287 -29.77 0.78 7.24
C GLY A 287 -29.38 2.24 7.02
N ARG A 288 -29.18 2.68 5.78
CA ARG A 288 -28.82 4.04 5.41
C ARG A 288 -30.05 4.95 5.41
N GLN A 289 -29.91 6.19 5.84
CA GLN A 289 -30.93 7.25 5.79
C GLN A 289 -32.27 6.84 6.41
N GLY A 290 -32.24 6.06 7.50
CA GLY A 290 -33.44 5.57 8.17
C GLY A 290 -34.12 4.38 7.51
N ASP A 291 -33.50 3.73 6.53
CA ASP A 291 -34.01 2.50 5.96
C ASP A 291 -33.86 1.34 6.96
N PRO A 292 -34.76 0.37 6.97
CA PRO A 292 -34.59 -0.86 7.72
C PRO A 292 -33.41 -1.67 7.17
N GLY A 293 -32.81 -2.49 8.03
CA GLY A 293 -31.73 -3.37 7.66
C GLY A 293 -31.35 -4.30 8.79
N SER A 294 -30.53 -5.30 8.49
CA SER A 294 -30.06 -6.25 9.50
C SER A 294 -28.65 -6.69 9.20
N THR A 295 -27.87 -6.95 10.25
CA THR A 295 -26.49 -7.47 10.11
C THR A 295 -26.21 -8.59 11.08
N ILE A 296 -25.45 -9.59 10.66
CA ILE A 296 -24.97 -10.69 11.49
C ILE A 296 -23.58 -11.13 11.03
N PHE A 297 -22.73 -11.55 11.97
CA PHE A 297 -21.45 -12.19 11.65
C PHE A 297 -21.49 -13.67 12.07
N PHE A 298 -20.98 -14.50 11.18
CA PHE A 298 -20.78 -15.92 11.40
C PHE A 298 -19.27 -16.18 11.57
N ILE A 299 -18.90 -16.76 12.69
CA ILE A 299 -17.50 -16.93 13.08
C ILE A 299 -17.22 -18.40 13.31
N SER A 300 -16.01 -18.86 12.98
CA SER A 300 -15.51 -20.18 13.33
C SER A 300 -14.31 -20.06 14.26
N LEU A 301 -14.11 -21.01 15.15
CA LEU A 301 -12.88 -21.12 15.95
C LEU A 301 -11.62 -21.31 15.07
N GLN A 302 -11.82 -21.74 13.83
CA GLN A 302 -10.74 -21.92 12.86
C GLN A 302 -10.39 -20.61 12.10
N ASP A 303 -11.19 -19.53 12.26
CA ASP A 303 -10.91 -18.25 11.64
C ASP A 303 -9.62 -17.64 12.21
N GLU A 304 -8.92 -16.89 11.39
CA GLU A 304 -7.57 -16.37 11.69
C GLU A 304 -7.54 -15.54 12.97
N LEU A 305 -8.48 -14.64 13.14
CA LEU A 305 -8.59 -13.82 14.35
C LEU A 305 -8.78 -14.68 15.61
N MET A 306 -9.56 -15.77 15.52
CA MET A 306 -9.80 -16.70 16.63
C MET A 306 -8.53 -17.50 16.98
N ARG A 307 -7.76 -17.89 15.96
CA ARG A 307 -6.48 -18.62 16.15
C ARG A 307 -5.44 -17.77 16.86
N ILE A 308 -5.36 -16.46 16.52
CA ILE A 308 -4.42 -15.52 17.16
C ILE A 308 -4.70 -15.38 18.69
N PHE A 309 -5.96 -15.48 19.11
CA PHE A 309 -6.38 -15.24 20.49
C PHE A 309 -6.67 -16.49 21.33
N GLY A 310 -6.20 -17.65 20.90
CA GLY A 310 -6.25 -18.87 21.69
C GLY A 310 -7.50 -19.70 21.43
N GLY A 311 -7.79 -19.98 20.17
CA GLY A 311 -8.86 -20.86 19.73
C GLY A 311 -8.91 -22.19 20.50
N ASP A 312 -7.77 -22.77 20.85
CA ASP A 312 -7.68 -24.03 21.57
C ASP A 312 -8.21 -23.93 23.02
N SER A 313 -7.95 -22.81 23.71
CA SER A 313 -8.48 -22.61 25.07
C SER A 313 -9.97 -22.33 25.08
N ILE A 314 -10.47 -21.68 24.02
CA ILE A 314 -11.89 -21.44 23.80
C ILE A 314 -12.58 -22.74 23.40
N ASP A 315 -11.99 -23.57 22.54
CA ASP A 315 -12.56 -24.88 22.16
C ASP A 315 -12.74 -25.79 23.38
N GLY A 316 -11.74 -25.86 24.27
CA GLY A 316 -11.85 -26.60 25.52
C GLY A 316 -12.94 -26.10 26.46
N MET A 317 -13.20 -24.79 26.49
CA MET A 317 -14.28 -24.18 27.24
C MET A 317 -15.65 -24.46 26.61
N LEU A 318 -15.74 -24.40 25.26
CA LEU A 318 -16.96 -24.67 24.52
C LEU A 318 -17.38 -26.14 24.58
N GLN A 319 -16.40 -27.07 24.59
CA GLN A 319 -16.67 -28.48 24.83
C GLN A 319 -17.27 -28.72 26.21
N LYS A 320 -16.79 -28.02 27.25
CA LYS A 320 -17.36 -28.08 28.61
C LYS A 320 -18.78 -27.49 28.70
N LEU A 321 -19.14 -26.57 27.80
CA LEU A 321 -20.47 -25.99 27.71
C LEU A 321 -21.47 -26.89 26.93
N GLY A 322 -21.04 -28.07 26.45
CA GLY A 322 -21.94 -29.08 25.88
C GLY A 322 -22.42 -28.76 24.46
N LEU A 323 -21.68 -28.01 23.67
CA LEU A 323 -22.00 -27.73 22.26
C LEU A 323 -22.10 -29.03 21.43
N LYS A 324 -23.22 -29.20 20.80
CA LYS A 324 -23.44 -30.28 19.81
C LYS A 324 -22.95 -29.82 18.43
N GLU A 325 -22.70 -30.78 17.55
CA GLU A 325 -22.39 -30.50 16.16
C GLU A 325 -23.52 -29.66 15.53
N ASN A 326 -23.11 -28.63 14.74
CA ASN A 326 -24.01 -27.67 14.07
C ASN A 326 -24.80 -26.71 14.98
N GLU A 327 -24.53 -26.67 16.27
CA GLU A 327 -25.05 -25.63 17.17
C GLU A 327 -24.16 -24.41 17.17
N SER A 328 -24.77 -23.22 17.15
CA SER A 328 -24.05 -21.94 17.33
C SER A 328 -24.16 -21.46 18.77
N ILE A 329 -23.12 -20.78 19.23
CA ILE A 329 -23.23 -19.99 20.44
C ILE A 329 -23.59 -18.56 20.06
N ASP A 330 -24.69 -18.11 20.62
CA ASP A 330 -25.15 -16.73 20.56
C ASP A 330 -25.21 -16.17 21.97
N HIS A 331 -24.11 -15.54 22.42
CA HIS A 331 -24.05 -14.94 23.75
C HIS A 331 -23.32 -13.60 23.76
N PRO A 332 -23.87 -12.54 24.38
CA PRO A 332 -23.29 -11.20 24.39
C PRO A 332 -21.86 -11.13 24.95
N TRP A 333 -21.52 -12.06 25.86
CA TRP A 333 -20.16 -12.13 26.41
C TRP A 333 -19.10 -12.45 25.35
N ILE A 334 -19.44 -13.27 24.37
CA ILE A 334 -18.54 -13.66 23.29
C ILE A 334 -18.27 -12.46 22.37
N ASN A 335 -19.32 -11.68 22.05
CA ASN A 335 -19.14 -10.44 21.30
C ASN A 335 -18.17 -9.49 21.97
N LYS A 336 -18.24 -9.35 23.31
CA LYS A 336 -17.30 -8.54 24.08
C LYS A 336 -15.88 -9.12 24.06
N ALA A 337 -15.74 -10.44 24.09
CA ALA A 337 -14.43 -11.10 23.98
C ALA A 337 -13.81 -10.87 22.61
N MET A 338 -14.57 -11.01 21.53
CA MET A 338 -14.14 -10.71 20.16
C MET A 338 -13.73 -9.24 19.99
N GLU A 339 -14.53 -8.32 20.52
CA GLU A 339 -14.20 -6.90 20.47
C GLU A 339 -12.88 -6.57 21.20
N ARG A 340 -12.64 -7.20 22.36
CA ARG A 340 -11.36 -7.07 23.09
C ARG A 340 -10.19 -7.64 22.28
N ALA A 341 -10.41 -8.76 21.61
CA ALA A 341 -9.42 -9.36 20.71
C ALA A 341 -9.06 -8.41 19.57
N GLN A 342 -10.07 -7.88 18.88
CA GLN A 342 -9.86 -6.89 17.80
C GLN A 342 -9.10 -5.65 18.32
N ARG A 343 -9.49 -5.08 19.45
CA ARG A 343 -8.79 -3.93 20.06
C ARG A 343 -7.31 -4.23 20.30
N LYS A 344 -6.97 -5.45 20.73
CA LYS A 344 -5.57 -5.84 20.95
C LYS A 344 -4.77 -5.92 19.65
N VAL A 345 -5.38 -6.43 18.57
CA VAL A 345 -4.75 -6.44 17.23
C VAL A 345 -4.61 -5.01 16.70
N GLU A 346 -5.66 -4.19 16.81
CA GLU A 346 -5.65 -2.78 16.42
C GLU A 346 -4.51 -2.02 17.13
N SER A 347 -4.39 -2.19 18.47
CA SER A 347 -3.33 -1.56 19.26
C SER A 347 -1.94 -2.01 18.79
N ARG A 348 -1.73 -3.31 18.60
CA ARG A 348 -0.45 -3.84 18.08
C ARG A 348 -0.12 -3.26 16.70
N ASN A 349 -1.07 -3.24 15.80
CA ASN A 349 -0.89 -2.71 14.46
C ASN A 349 -0.61 -1.19 14.49
N PHE A 350 -1.25 -0.47 15.41
CA PHE A 350 -0.96 0.95 15.65
C PHE A 350 0.48 1.16 16.16
N ASP A 351 0.95 0.37 17.11
CA ASP A 351 2.32 0.45 17.63
C ASP A 351 3.36 0.18 16.55
N ILE A 352 3.09 -0.80 15.65
CA ILE A 352 3.94 -1.07 14.49
C ILE A 352 3.97 0.15 13.57
N ARG A 353 2.81 0.70 13.20
CA ARG A 353 2.73 1.90 12.35
C ARG A 353 3.44 3.09 12.98
N LYS A 354 3.25 3.32 14.29
CA LYS A 354 3.91 4.40 15.04
C LYS A 354 5.44 4.26 15.03
N THR A 355 5.94 3.04 15.13
CA THR A 355 7.37 2.75 15.06
C THR A 355 7.92 3.02 13.66
N LEU A 356 7.22 2.56 12.62
CA LEU A 356 7.60 2.82 11.22
C LEU A 356 7.62 4.32 10.91
N ILE A 357 6.63 5.08 11.41
CA ILE A 357 6.58 6.54 11.23
C ILE A 357 7.79 7.21 11.88
N LYS A 358 8.19 6.79 13.09
CA LYS A 358 9.39 7.36 13.75
C LYS A 358 10.67 7.19 12.92
N PHE A 359 10.83 6.04 12.24
CA PHE A 359 11.94 5.84 11.32
C PHE A 359 11.81 6.69 10.05
N ASP A 360 10.60 6.77 9.48
CA ASP A 360 10.35 7.58 8.29
C ASP A 360 10.46 9.10 8.57
N ASP A 361 10.21 9.54 9.81
CA ASP A 361 10.37 10.95 10.20
C ASP A 361 11.82 11.42 9.99
N VAL A 362 12.81 10.60 10.37
CA VAL A 362 14.23 10.91 10.13
C VAL A 362 14.52 11.05 8.63
N MET A 363 14.01 10.09 7.83
CA MET A 363 14.15 10.15 6.37
C MET A 363 13.39 11.33 5.77
N ASN A 364 12.26 11.70 6.36
CA ASN A 364 11.45 12.83 5.92
C ASN A 364 12.14 14.16 6.15
N ASP A 365 12.83 14.34 7.28
CA ASP A 365 13.61 15.52 7.57
C ASP A 365 14.76 15.68 6.56
N GLN A 366 15.47 14.60 6.27
CA GLN A 366 16.50 14.59 5.22
C GLN A 366 15.91 14.94 3.85
N ARG A 367 14.76 14.32 3.50
CA ARG A 367 14.04 14.60 2.25
C ARG A 367 13.67 16.08 2.12
N GLN A 368 13.13 16.67 3.18
CA GLN A 368 12.77 18.10 3.18
C GLN A 368 13.99 19.00 2.96
N VAL A 369 15.12 18.72 3.60
CA VAL A 369 16.36 19.47 3.40
C VAL A 369 16.81 19.39 1.95
N ILE A 370 16.92 18.18 1.40
CA ILE A 370 17.36 17.96 0.02
C ILE A 370 16.41 18.58 -1.00
N PHE A 371 15.10 18.39 -0.84
CA PHE A 371 14.12 18.96 -1.77
C PHE A 371 14.03 20.48 -1.68
N ASN A 372 14.24 21.08 -0.50
CA ASN A 372 14.33 22.53 -0.37
C ASN A 372 15.58 23.06 -1.07
N GLN A 373 16.74 22.42 -0.91
CA GLN A 373 17.95 22.76 -1.64
C GLN A 373 17.74 22.64 -3.16
N ARG A 374 17.14 21.54 -3.61
CA ARG A 374 16.82 21.31 -5.02
C ARG A 374 15.86 22.38 -5.57
N LEU A 375 14.85 22.75 -4.79
CA LEU A 375 13.88 23.77 -5.16
C LEU A 375 14.54 25.16 -5.25
N ASN A 376 15.44 25.48 -4.34
CA ASN A 376 16.20 26.73 -4.36
C ASN A 376 17.05 26.81 -5.62
N ILE A 377 17.78 25.75 -5.97
CA ILE A 377 18.58 25.69 -7.21
C ILE A 377 17.69 25.87 -8.46
N LEU A 378 16.48 25.30 -8.46
CA LEU A 378 15.54 25.45 -9.59
C LEU A 378 15.01 26.88 -9.72
N LYS A 379 14.69 27.53 -8.60
CA LYS A 379 14.08 28.88 -8.57
C LYS A 379 15.07 30.00 -8.82
N GLU A 380 16.30 29.85 -8.33
CA GLU A 380 17.31 30.89 -8.50
C GLU A 380 17.70 31.05 -9.98
N GLU A 381 17.72 32.27 -10.49
CA GLU A 381 18.21 32.54 -11.84
C GLU A 381 19.73 32.34 -11.91
N ASN A 382 20.44 32.68 -10.85
CA ASN A 382 21.89 32.54 -10.74
C ASN A 382 22.28 31.80 -9.47
N ILE A 383 22.93 30.64 -9.61
CA ILE A 383 23.34 29.79 -8.48
C ILE A 383 24.73 30.15 -7.90
N ASN A 384 25.30 31.28 -8.26
CA ASN A 384 26.67 31.67 -7.81
C ASN A 384 26.79 31.78 -6.29
N GLU A 385 25.76 32.27 -5.60
CA GLU A 385 25.76 32.34 -4.13
C GLU A 385 25.80 30.94 -3.51
N ILE A 386 24.94 30.04 -4.01
CA ILE A 386 24.89 28.63 -3.57
C ILE A 386 26.22 27.93 -3.82
N LEU A 387 26.79 28.11 -5.01
CA LEU A 387 28.11 27.56 -5.36
C LEU A 387 29.22 28.08 -4.45
N LYS A 388 29.15 29.35 -4.06
CA LYS A 388 30.12 29.97 -3.16
C LYS A 388 30.10 29.33 -1.77
N ASP A 389 28.93 29.05 -1.24
CA ASP A 389 28.80 28.41 0.07
C ASP A 389 29.36 26.98 0.05
N PHE A 390 28.99 26.16 -0.93
CA PHE A 390 29.57 24.82 -1.10
C PHE A 390 31.10 24.86 -1.34
N PHE A 391 31.56 25.81 -2.11
CA PHE A 391 33.00 25.98 -2.35
C PHE A 391 33.75 26.33 -1.07
N ASN A 392 33.21 27.17 -0.20
CA ASN A 392 33.76 27.46 1.10
C ASN A 392 33.89 26.23 2.00
N GLU A 393 32.88 25.35 2.01
CA GLU A 393 32.95 24.08 2.73
C GLU A 393 34.05 23.16 2.16
N ILE A 394 34.16 23.09 0.84
CA ILE A 394 35.24 22.33 0.18
C ILE A 394 36.61 22.89 0.57
N LEU A 395 36.75 24.21 0.62
CA LEU A 395 38.01 24.86 1.06
C LEU A 395 38.39 24.51 2.50
N ILE A 396 37.42 24.40 3.40
CA ILE A 396 37.63 23.95 4.78
C ILE A 396 38.18 22.51 4.77
N ASN A 397 37.53 21.61 4.06
CA ASN A 397 37.96 20.21 3.96
C ASN A 397 39.36 20.08 3.32
N LEU A 398 39.61 20.77 2.23
CA LEU A 398 40.93 20.79 1.58
C LEU A 398 42.02 21.28 2.51
N ASN A 399 41.75 22.28 3.36
CA ASN A 399 42.68 22.73 4.36
C ASN A 399 42.99 21.69 5.44
N LEU A 400 42.00 20.90 5.86
CA LEU A 400 42.21 19.77 6.79
C LEU A 400 43.13 18.72 6.16
N VAL A 401 42.85 18.33 4.93
CA VAL A 401 43.67 17.36 4.16
C VAL A 401 45.14 17.90 4.02
N ARG A 402 45.31 19.17 3.78
CA ARG A 402 46.63 19.82 3.73
C ARG A 402 47.34 19.77 5.09
N GLU A 403 46.63 20.08 6.20
CA GLU A 403 47.19 20.05 7.55
C GLU A 403 47.64 18.64 7.96
N ASP A 404 46.85 17.61 7.57
CA ASP A 404 47.18 16.20 7.81
C ASP A 404 48.43 15.79 6.99
N PHE A 405 48.54 16.22 5.74
CA PHE A 405 49.73 16.01 4.93
C PHE A 405 50.97 16.66 5.56
N GLN A 406 50.85 17.89 6.07
CA GLN A 406 51.98 18.58 6.72
C GLN A 406 52.46 17.87 7.99
N LYS A 407 51.58 17.15 8.68
CA LYS A 407 51.89 16.35 9.88
C LYS A 407 52.43 14.96 9.55
N SER A 408 51.85 14.27 8.59
CA SER A 408 52.14 12.87 8.28
C SER A 408 53.24 12.69 7.25
N GLY A 409 53.39 13.63 6.30
CA GLY A 409 54.30 13.54 5.15
C GLY A 409 53.83 12.52 4.09
N ASP A 410 52.60 11.97 4.17
CA ASP A 410 52.07 10.99 3.22
C ASP A 410 51.62 11.66 1.91
N GLU A 411 52.57 11.74 0.96
CA GLU A 411 52.32 12.32 -0.36
C GLU A 411 51.27 11.56 -1.16
N LYS A 412 51.20 10.23 -1.02
CA LYS A 412 50.30 9.40 -1.83
C LYS A 412 48.85 9.60 -1.43
N SER A 413 48.56 9.61 -0.14
CA SER A 413 47.22 9.89 0.40
C SER A 413 46.75 11.28 0.03
N TYR A 414 47.63 12.27 0.24
CA TYR A 414 47.37 13.67 -0.08
C TYR A 414 47.03 13.89 -1.57
N LEU A 415 47.84 13.34 -2.48
CA LEU A 415 47.58 13.41 -3.91
C LEU A 415 46.24 12.78 -4.29
N THR A 416 45.90 11.62 -3.70
CA THR A 416 44.64 10.93 -3.98
C THR A 416 43.45 11.76 -3.53
N GLU A 417 43.46 12.32 -2.32
CA GLU A 417 42.35 13.09 -1.78
C GLU A 417 42.16 14.43 -2.52
N ILE A 418 43.22 15.15 -2.83
CA ILE A 418 43.12 16.39 -3.61
C ILE A 418 42.63 16.10 -5.04
N LYS A 419 43.09 15.03 -5.69
CA LYS A 419 42.63 14.65 -7.03
C LYS A 419 41.14 14.23 -7.04
N ASN A 420 40.67 13.55 -6.00
CA ASN A 420 39.28 13.21 -5.89
C ASN A 420 38.35 14.46 -5.91
N ILE A 421 38.83 15.58 -5.39
CA ILE A 421 38.08 16.84 -5.35
C ILE A 421 38.34 17.70 -6.59
N THR A 422 39.60 17.81 -7.03
CA THR A 422 39.99 18.70 -8.14
C THR A 422 40.00 17.99 -9.51
N GLY A 423 39.88 16.68 -9.54
CA GLY A 423 40.01 15.87 -10.74
C GLY A 423 41.46 16.03 -11.34
N ASN A 424 41.55 16.01 -12.65
CA ASN A 424 42.79 16.20 -13.37
C ASN A 424 43.07 17.69 -13.72
N ALA A 425 42.44 18.60 -12.98
CA ALA A 425 42.59 20.04 -13.24
C ALA A 425 43.97 20.59 -12.85
N VAL A 426 44.70 19.88 -11.98
CA VAL A 426 46.01 20.23 -11.43
C VAL A 426 46.94 19.03 -11.54
N ASN A 427 48.22 19.26 -11.87
CA ASN A 427 49.19 18.18 -11.94
C ASN A 427 49.79 17.84 -10.56
N ASP A 428 50.40 16.64 -10.44
CA ASP A 428 50.88 16.10 -9.15
C ASP A 428 51.95 17.01 -8.50
N LYS A 429 52.82 17.64 -9.30
CA LYS A 429 53.84 18.54 -8.79
C LYS A 429 53.24 19.81 -8.17
N GLU A 430 52.25 20.39 -8.85
CA GLU A 430 51.55 21.57 -8.33
C GLU A 430 50.74 21.24 -7.06
N ILE A 431 50.11 20.07 -7.01
CA ILE A 431 49.39 19.64 -5.80
C ILE A 431 50.32 19.52 -4.61
N LEU A 432 51.52 18.93 -4.77
CA LEU A 432 52.52 18.82 -3.71
C LEU A 432 53.07 20.20 -3.28
N GLU A 433 53.25 21.14 -4.22
CA GLU A 433 53.59 22.51 -3.90
C GLU A 433 52.51 23.21 -3.08
N PHE A 434 51.23 23.00 -3.43
CA PHE A 434 50.12 23.56 -2.65
C PHE A 434 50.10 23.04 -1.22
N GLY A 435 50.43 21.76 -1.00
CA GLY A 435 50.53 21.16 0.33
C GLY A 435 51.55 21.83 1.27
N LYS A 436 52.58 22.48 0.71
CA LYS A 436 53.63 23.18 1.48
C LYS A 436 53.25 24.60 1.87
N LEU A 437 52.17 25.17 1.24
CA LEU A 437 51.75 26.55 1.51
C LEU A 437 51.11 26.68 2.90
N ASN A 438 51.10 27.89 3.45
CA ASN A 438 50.29 28.19 4.62
C ASN A 438 48.80 28.27 4.27
N LYS A 439 47.93 28.24 5.29
CA LYS A 439 46.47 28.21 5.10
C LYS A 439 45.93 29.35 4.21
N PRO A 440 46.28 30.62 4.42
CA PRO A 440 45.83 31.73 3.58
C PRO A 440 46.25 31.61 2.12
N GLU A 441 47.52 31.27 1.89
CA GLU A 441 48.10 31.12 0.55
C GLU A 441 47.48 29.94 -0.21
N PHE A 442 47.30 28.80 0.46
CA PHE A 442 46.63 27.63 -0.08
C PHE A 442 45.18 27.97 -0.51
N THR A 443 44.41 28.56 0.40
CA THR A 443 43.03 28.98 0.13
C THR A 443 42.93 29.92 -1.07
N LYS A 444 43.82 30.93 -1.13
CA LYS A 444 43.86 31.87 -2.24
C LYS A 444 44.24 31.20 -3.57
N LYS A 445 45.15 30.22 -3.53
CA LYS A 445 45.58 29.51 -4.74
C LYS A 445 44.46 28.65 -5.32
N ILE A 446 43.77 27.90 -4.47
CA ILE A 446 42.62 27.07 -4.87
C ILE A 446 41.48 27.94 -5.38
N HIS A 447 41.17 29.06 -4.72
CA HIS A 447 40.15 30.02 -5.17
C HIS A 447 40.47 30.61 -6.55
N ASN A 448 41.71 31.00 -6.79
CA ASN A 448 42.13 31.52 -8.09
C ASN A 448 41.98 30.45 -9.19
N LEU A 449 42.43 29.22 -8.93
CA LEU A 449 42.33 28.12 -9.86
C LEU A 449 40.85 27.88 -10.26
N PHE A 450 39.94 27.84 -9.28
CA PHE A 450 38.52 27.68 -9.54
C PHE A 450 37.98 28.83 -10.38
N SER A 451 38.31 30.07 -10.02
CA SER A 451 37.85 31.27 -10.72
C SER A 451 38.35 31.33 -12.17
N GLU A 452 39.62 30.98 -12.41
CA GLU A 452 40.18 30.92 -13.74
C GLU A 452 39.52 29.88 -14.64
N LYS A 453 39.27 28.67 -14.09
CA LYS A 453 38.54 27.60 -14.82
C LYS A 453 37.10 27.99 -15.13
N LYS A 454 36.40 28.60 -14.17
CA LYS A 454 35.04 29.10 -14.37
C LYS A 454 34.99 30.18 -15.43
N ASN A 455 35.87 31.18 -15.36
CA ASN A 455 35.93 32.26 -16.33
C ASN A 455 36.31 31.79 -17.75
N SER A 456 37.19 30.80 -17.87
CA SER A 456 37.53 30.19 -19.15
C SER A 456 36.31 29.48 -19.77
N ARG A 457 35.49 28.78 -18.96
CA ARG A 457 34.27 28.13 -19.41
C ARG A 457 33.22 29.17 -19.82
N ILE A 458 33.04 30.25 -19.06
CA ILE A 458 32.10 31.32 -19.37
C ILE A 458 32.48 31.99 -20.70
N LYS A 459 33.80 32.20 -20.99
CA LYS A 459 34.24 32.72 -22.29
C LYS A 459 33.86 31.86 -23.47
N ILE A 460 33.78 30.55 -23.29
CA ILE A 460 33.42 29.60 -24.35
C ILE A 460 31.90 29.49 -24.54
N LEU A 461 31.15 29.37 -23.44
CA LEU A 461 29.71 29.04 -23.45
C LEU A 461 28.83 30.30 -23.37
N GLY A 462 29.32 31.39 -22.85
CA GLY A 462 28.50 32.52 -22.41
C GLY A 462 27.88 32.29 -21.03
N GLU A 463 27.52 33.37 -20.37
CA GLU A 463 27.07 33.36 -18.97
C GLU A 463 25.80 32.56 -18.75
N ASN A 464 24.79 32.75 -19.61
CA ASN A 464 23.49 32.07 -19.51
C ASN A 464 23.57 30.53 -19.70
N GLN A 465 24.35 30.10 -20.69
CA GLN A 465 24.55 28.67 -20.94
C GLN A 465 25.38 28.02 -19.83
N ASN A 466 26.39 28.72 -19.32
CA ASN A 466 27.17 28.25 -18.19
C ASN A 466 26.31 28.07 -16.94
N ASN A 467 25.44 29.02 -16.57
CA ASN A 467 24.50 28.91 -15.45
C ASN A 467 23.55 27.73 -15.63
N SER A 468 23.01 27.55 -16.82
CA SER A 468 22.14 26.42 -17.12
C SER A 468 22.84 25.06 -16.97
N LEU A 469 24.11 24.98 -17.40
CA LEU A 469 24.93 23.78 -17.28
C LEU A 469 25.27 23.51 -15.79
N GLU A 470 25.68 24.50 -15.04
CA GLU A 470 25.97 24.37 -13.61
C GLU A 470 24.74 23.90 -12.83
N LYS A 471 23.55 24.47 -13.11
CA LYS A 471 22.27 23.99 -12.51
C LYS A 471 22.01 22.53 -12.83
N LYS A 472 22.13 22.12 -14.09
CA LYS A 472 21.88 20.73 -14.49
C LYS A 472 22.82 19.75 -13.79
N ILE A 473 24.10 20.07 -13.75
CA ILE A 473 25.12 19.24 -13.08
C ILE A 473 24.82 19.14 -11.58
N PHE A 474 24.48 20.25 -10.94
CA PHE A 474 24.18 20.29 -9.50
C PHE A 474 22.95 19.44 -9.17
N LEU A 475 21.86 19.59 -9.94
CA LEU A 475 20.64 18.78 -9.77
C LEU A 475 20.93 17.29 -9.99
N GLN A 476 21.72 16.96 -11.02
CA GLN A 476 22.07 15.56 -11.30
C GLN A 476 22.90 14.94 -10.17
N ILE A 477 23.86 15.69 -9.60
CA ILE A 477 24.67 15.22 -8.48
C ILE A 477 23.78 15.01 -7.24
N ILE A 478 22.89 15.96 -6.92
CA ILE A 478 21.97 15.82 -5.79
C ILE A 478 21.08 14.59 -5.98
N ASP A 479 20.46 14.43 -7.15
CA ASP A 479 19.55 13.32 -7.46
C ASP A 479 20.27 11.95 -7.41
N PHE A 480 21.55 11.90 -7.82
CA PHE A 480 22.36 10.68 -7.78
C PHE A 480 22.88 10.35 -6.38
N SER A 481 23.29 11.36 -5.61
CA SER A 481 23.96 11.15 -4.32
C SER A 481 22.96 10.84 -3.21
N TRP A 482 21.75 11.36 -3.31
CA TRP A 482 20.70 11.13 -2.32
C TRP A 482 19.97 9.83 -2.56
#